data_c9e995948439c0f2df55c29014e12eaa
#
_entry.id   c9e995948439c0f2df55c29014e12eaa
#
_cell.length_a   1.000
_cell.length_b   1.000
_cell.length_c   1.000
_cell.angle_alpha   90.00
_cell.angle_beta   90.00
_cell.angle_gamma   90.00
#
_symmetry.space_group_name_H-M   'P 1'
#
loop_
_entity.id
_entity.type
_entity.pdbx_description
1 polymer ?
#
loop_
_entity_poly.entity_id
_entity_poly.type
_entity_poly.pdbx_seq_one_letter_code
_entity_poly.pdbx_strand_id
1 'polypeptide(L)'
;MNGAIIGGTGFYDAGDLLRTESVETPFGTVDVEIIRHGDSELGFLNRHGKGHSVPPHKVNYKANLKALEMLGIRHVLAGTAVGSCNPDFQNGDLILLTDLIDNTRGRSLTYFDGGESGVKHFDMSDPYCRNLRKRMSETAKDQPPGFKGEGVYCCSEGPRFETAAEVRMIRQWGGDV
;
A
#
# COMPACT_ATOMS: atom_id res chain seq x y z
N MET A 1 -16.96 5.98 -9.68
CA MET A 1 -15.61 5.48 -9.31
C MET A 1 -15.71 4.79 -7.96
N ASN A 2 -15.23 3.55 -7.82
CA ASN A 2 -15.39 2.77 -6.57
C ASN A 2 -14.05 2.15 -6.11
N GLY A 3 -13.02 2.22 -6.94
CA GLY A 3 -11.71 1.64 -6.67
C GLY A 3 -10.59 2.64 -6.85
N ALA A 4 -9.48 2.40 -6.15
CA ALA A 4 -8.23 3.13 -6.35
C ALA A 4 -7.02 2.20 -6.30
N ILE A 5 -5.95 2.69 -6.91
CA ILE A 5 -4.61 2.11 -6.81
C ILE A 5 -3.72 3.09 -6.06
N ILE A 6 -3.01 2.61 -5.03
CA ILE A 6 -1.93 3.35 -4.41
C ILE A 6 -0.61 2.79 -4.97
N GLY A 7 0.06 3.61 -5.78
CA GLY A 7 1.35 3.29 -6.35
C GLY A 7 2.51 3.66 -5.42
N GLY A 8 3.56 2.87 -5.47
CA GLY A 8 4.86 3.15 -4.84
C GLY A 8 5.97 3.12 -5.89
N THR A 9 7.20 2.90 -5.45
CA THR A 9 8.37 2.78 -6.33
C THR A 9 8.11 1.75 -7.43
N GLY A 10 8.31 2.13 -8.69
CA GLY A 10 8.07 1.27 -9.86
C GLY A 10 6.63 1.27 -10.37
N PHE A 11 5.69 1.89 -9.65
CA PHE A 11 4.27 1.94 -9.99
C PHE A 11 3.84 3.41 -10.18
N TYR A 12 4.21 3.99 -11.32
CA TYR A 12 4.00 5.42 -11.60
C TYR A 12 2.93 5.69 -12.63
N ASP A 13 2.47 4.66 -13.33
CA ASP A 13 1.47 4.74 -14.39
C ASP A 13 0.55 3.52 -14.30
N ALA A 14 -0.74 3.77 -14.22
CA ALA A 14 -1.76 2.73 -14.13
C ALA A 14 -2.89 2.91 -15.16
N GLY A 15 -2.74 3.86 -16.11
CA GLY A 15 -3.72 4.13 -17.15
C GLY A 15 -3.74 5.57 -17.65
N ASP A 16 -4.65 5.89 -18.53
CA ASP A 16 -4.77 7.23 -19.12
C ASP A 16 -5.26 8.24 -18.09
N LEU A 17 -4.48 9.27 -17.83
CA LEU A 17 -4.86 10.37 -16.94
C LEU A 17 -6.03 11.15 -17.53
N LEU A 18 -7.13 11.24 -16.81
CA LEU A 18 -8.31 12.03 -17.17
C LEU A 18 -8.29 13.42 -16.52
N ARG A 19 -8.03 13.47 -15.21
CA ARG A 19 -7.98 14.70 -14.41
C ARG A 19 -7.28 14.45 -13.08
N THR A 20 -6.94 15.50 -12.38
CA THR A 20 -6.45 15.44 -10.99
C THR A 20 -7.47 16.11 -10.08
N GLU A 21 -7.85 15.42 -9.01
CA GLU A 21 -8.71 15.92 -7.94
C GLU A 21 -7.83 16.31 -6.75
N SER A 22 -7.80 17.61 -6.40
CA SER A 22 -7.11 18.08 -5.21
C SER A 22 -8.09 18.05 -4.03
N VAL A 23 -7.88 17.14 -3.10
CA VAL A 23 -8.80 16.86 -1.98
C VAL A 23 -8.25 17.47 -0.69
N GLU A 24 -8.95 18.44 -0.14
CA GLU A 24 -8.62 18.98 1.18
C GLU A 24 -9.16 18.06 2.28
N THR A 25 -8.26 17.50 3.08
CA THR A 25 -8.60 16.65 4.22
C THR A 25 -8.23 17.32 5.54
N PRO A 26 -8.78 16.90 6.67
CA PRO A 26 -8.35 17.39 8.00
C PRO A 26 -6.87 17.13 8.31
N PHE A 27 -6.19 16.32 7.51
CA PHE A 27 -4.79 15.90 7.69
C PHE A 27 -3.84 16.51 6.65
N GLY A 28 -4.38 17.32 5.72
CA GLY A 28 -3.64 17.95 4.62
C GLY A 28 -4.27 17.69 3.26
N THR A 29 -3.82 18.42 2.26
CA THR A 29 -4.29 18.32 0.88
C THR A 29 -3.60 17.18 0.15
N VAL A 30 -4.36 16.43 -0.65
CA VAL A 30 -3.88 15.28 -1.43
C VAL A 30 -4.38 15.39 -2.85
N ASP A 31 -3.47 15.27 -3.80
CA ASP A 31 -3.82 15.14 -5.21
C ASP A 31 -4.04 13.67 -5.56
N VAL A 32 -5.24 13.35 -6.04
CA VAL A 32 -5.61 12.03 -6.54
C VAL A 32 -5.82 12.14 -8.04
N GLU A 33 -5.05 11.39 -8.80
CA GLU A 33 -5.21 11.30 -10.24
C GLU A 33 -6.41 10.37 -10.55
N ILE A 34 -7.31 10.82 -11.40
CA ILE A 34 -8.38 9.99 -11.91
C ILE A 34 -7.94 9.48 -13.27
N ILE A 35 -7.80 8.19 -13.36
CA ILE A 35 -7.31 7.49 -14.54
C ILE A 35 -8.41 6.64 -15.18
N ARG A 36 -8.27 6.38 -16.48
CA ARG A 36 -9.10 5.42 -17.20
C ARG A 36 -8.37 4.10 -17.32
N HIS A 37 -9.07 3.04 -16.94
CA HIS A 37 -8.63 1.68 -17.18
C HIS A 37 -9.79 0.88 -17.79
N GLY A 38 -9.71 0.54 -19.07
CA GLY A 38 -10.82 0.02 -19.83
C GLY A 38 -12.00 1.01 -19.83
N ASP A 39 -13.18 0.53 -19.47
CA ASP A 39 -14.41 1.33 -19.37
C ASP A 39 -14.62 1.95 -17.98
N SER A 40 -13.66 1.83 -17.10
CA SER A 40 -13.78 2.26 -15.70
C SER A 40 -12.87 3.44 -15.38
N GLU A 41 -13.36 4.32 -14.50
CA GLU A 41 -12.53 5.32 -13.84
C GLU A 41 -12.04 4.77 -12.49
N LEU A 42 -10.75 4.94 -12.21
CA LEU A 42 -10.09 4.58 -10.96
C LEU A 42 -9.35 5.79 -10.38
N GLY A 43 -9.30 5.86 -9.06
CA GLY A 43 -8.35 6.76 -8.39
C GLY A 43 -6.95 6.19 -8.47
N PHE A 44 -5.97 7.03 -8.77
CA PHE A 44 -4.56 6.66 -8.65
C PHE A 44 -3.87 7.65 -7.71
N LEU A 45 -3.21 7.11 -6.69
CA LEU A 45 -2.49 7.91 -5.71
C LEU A 45 -1.02 7.50 -5.69
N ASN A 46 -0.15 8.44 -6.07
CA ASN A 46 1.28 8.23 -5.97
C ASN A 46 1.73 8.50 -4.52
N ARG A 47 1.98 7.43 -3.75
CA ARG A 47 2.34 7.51 -2.33
C ARG A 47 3.57 8.37 -2.05
N HIS A 48 4.53 8.37 -2.96
CA HIS A 48 5.77 9.12 -2.83
C HIS A 48 5.76 10.48 -3.54
N GLY A 49 4.59 10.94 -4.02
CA GLY A 49 4.45 12.16 -4.79
C GLY A 49 5.07 12.06 -6.20
N LYS A 50 4.86 13.08 -7.00
CA LYS A 50 5.45 13.15 -8.35
C LYS A 50 6.97 13.16 -8.27
N GLY A 51 7.61 12.34 -9.11
CA GLY A 51 9.06 12.25 -9.15
C GLY A 51 9.70 11.68 -7.88
N HIS A 52 8.97 10.92 -7.08
CA HIS A 52 9.46 10.32 -5.83
C HIS A 52 9.97 11.38 -4.83
N SER A 53 9.25 12.48 -4.71
CA SER A 53 9.64 13.63 -3.89
C SER A 53 9.41 13.46 -2.38
N VAL A 54 8.59 12.49 -1.97
CA VAL A 54 8.23 12.24 -0.57
C VAL A 54 8.90 10.96 -0.07
N PRO A 55 9.85 11.04 0.88
CA PRO A 55 10.49 9.87 1.44
C PRO A 55 9.51 9.04 2.31
N PRO A 56 9.75 7.74 2.52
CA PRO A 56 8.81 6.82 3.17
C PRO A 56 8.29 7.29 4.54
N HIS A 57 9.18 7.83 5.38
CA HIS A 57 8.85 8.30 6.74
C HIS A 57 8.11 9.66 6.77
N LYS A 58 7.93 10.31 5.61
CA LYS A 58 7.18 11.57 5.48
C LYS A 58 5.86 11.42 4.74
N VAL A 59 5.53 10.22 4.28
CA VAL A 59 4.25 9.96 3.61
C VAL A 59 3.10 10.22 4.59
N ASN A 60 2.16 11.08 4.18
CA ASN A 60 0.97 11.37 4.98
C ASN A 60 -0.14 10.34 4.74
N TYR A 61 0.01 9.16 5.36
CA TYR A 61 -0.93 8.06 5.19
C TYR A 61 -2.37 8.41 5.60
N LYS A 62 -2.54 9.23 6.66
CA LYS A 62 -3.86 9.68 7.10
C LYS A 62 -4.56 10.53 6.04
N ALA A 63 -3.87 11.52 5.50
CA ALA A 63 -4.42 12.35 4.44
C ALA A 63 -4.75 11.53 3.19
N ASN A 64 -3.84 10.64 2.78
CA ASN A 64 -4.01 9.81 1.58
C ASN A 64 -5.27 8.95 1.65
N LEU A 65 -5.46 8.20 2.74
CA LEU A 65 -6.63 7.35 2.89
C LEU A 65 -7.91 8.16 3.09
N LYS A 66 -7.84 9.30 3.79
CA LYS A 66 -8.99 10.18 3.98
C LYS A 66 -9.46 10.80 2.66
N ALA A 67 -8.53 11.20 1.80
CA ALA A 67 -8.85 11.70 0.47
C ALA A 67 -9.59 10.65 -0.38
N LEU A 68 -9.11 9.40 -0.38
CA LEU A 68 -9.79 8.30 -1.07
C LEU A 68 -11.20 8.04 -0.52
N GLU A 69 -11.37 8.08 0.81
CA GLU A 69 -12.69 7.96 1.46
C GLU A 69 -13.63 9.09 1.03
N MET A 70 -13.17 10.35 1.02
CA MET A 70 -13.96 11.52 0.63
C MET A 70 -14.38 11.47 -0.84
N LEU A 71 -13.60 10.84 -1.71
CA LEU A 71 -13.94 10.56 -3.12
C LEU A 71 -14.90 9.35 -3.28
N GLY A 72 -15.35 8.74 -2.18
CA GLY A 72 -16.29 7.61 -2.19
C GLY A 72 -15.65 6.28 -2.60
N ILE A 73 -14.32 6.18 -2.57
CA ILE A 73 -13.59 4.95 -2.91
C ILE A 73 -13.78 3.93 -1.78
N ARG A 74 -14.11 2.69 -2.16
CA ARG A 74 -14.37 1.58 -1.24
C ARG A 74 -13.35 0.46 -1.33
N HIS A 75 -12.64 0.36 -2.44
CA HIS A 75 -11.66 -0.70 -2.69
C HIS A 75 -10.33 -0.07 -3.06
N VAL A 76 -9.29 -0.47 -2.38
CA VAL A 76 -7.93 0.04 -2.62
C VAL A 76 -6.99 -1.14 -2.85
N LEU A 77 -6.27 -1.09 -3.96
CA LEU A 77 -5.14 -1.95 -4.24
C LEU A 77 -3.87 -1.14 -4.02
N ALA A 78 -2.93 -1.65 -3.23
CA ALA A 78 -1.66 -0.98 -3.00
C ALA A 78 -0.52 -1.84 -3.55
N GLY A 79 0.33 -1.23 -4.37
CA GLY A 79 1.54 -1.85 -4.91
C GLY A 79 2.81 -1.20 -4.36
N THR A 80 3.82 -2.01 -4.07
CA THR A 80 5.13 -1.53 -3.63
C THR A 80 6.23 -2.48 -4.07
N ALA A 81 7.39 -1.91 -4.41
CA ALA A 81 8.60 -2.69 -4.55
C ALA A 81 9.19 -2.94 -3.15
N VAL A 82 9.61 -4.18 -2.90
CA VAL A 82 10.11 -4.63 -1.60
C VAL A 82 11.40 -5.45 -1.77
N GLY A 83 12.20 -5.53 -0.70
CA GLY A 83 13.25 -6.52 -0.59
C GLY A 83 12.68 -7.86 -0.15
N SER A 84 13.22 -8.96 -0.69
CA SER A 84 12.83 -10.29 -0.23
C SER A 84 13.64 -10.71 0.99
N CYS A 85 12.95 -11.20 2.02
CA CYS A 85 13.53 -11.92 3.14
C CYS A 85 13.38 -13.44 2.99
N ASN A 86 12.56 -13.89 2.03
CA ASN A 86 12.32 -15.28 1.72
C ASN A 86 13.20 -15.73 0.54
N PRO A 87 14.08 -16.77 0.70
CA PRO A 87 14.98 -17.22 -0.37
C PRO A 87 14.26 -17.84 -1.57
N ASP A 88 13.00 -18.24 -1.41
CA ASP A 88 12.20 -18.82 -2.48
C ASP A 88 11.60 -17.75 -3.41
N PHE A 89 11.65 -16.46 -3.02
CA PHE A 89 11.16 -15.35 -3.83
C PHE A 89 12.32 -14.71 -4.61
N GLN A 90 12.11 -14.51 -5.90
CA GLN A 90 13.09 -13.98 -6.84
C GLN A 90 12.77 -12.53 -7.21
N ASN A 91 13.75 -11.82 -7.74
CA ASN A 91 13.53 -10.48 -8.27
C ASN A 91 12.52 -10.53 -9.43
N GLY A 92 11.48 -9.68 -9.32
CA GLY A 92 10.40 -9.63 -10.30
C GLY A 92 9.21 -10.53 -9.96
N ASP A 93 9.27 -11.32 -8.90
CA ASP A 93 8.11 -12.08 -8.42
C ASP A 93 7.02 -11.12 -7.90
N LEU A 94 5.77 -11.45 -8.18
CA LEU A 94 4.59 -10.80 -7.61
C LEU A 94 4.12 -11.59 -6.40
N ILE A 95 4.10 -10.94 -5.23
CA ILE A 95 3.69 -11.54 -3.97
C ILE A 95 2.41 -10.86 -3.49
N LEU A 96 1.40 -11.65 -3.18
CA LEU A 96 0.14 -11.16 -2.60
C LEU A 96 0.22 -11.19 -1.08
N LEU A 97 0.05 -10.04 -0.46
CA LEU A 97 0.18 -9.93 0.99
C LEU A 97 -1.06 -10.48 1.71
N THR A 98 -0.84 -11.29 2.73
CA THR A 98 -1.87 -11.89 3.57
C THR A 98 -1.87 -11.34 4.98
N ASP A 99 -0.72 -10.89 5.46
CA ASP A 99 -0.53 -10.37 6.80
C ASP A 99 0.61 -9.34 6.81
N LEU A 100 0.77 -8.64 7.93
CA LEU A 100 1.82 -7.64 8.09
C LEU A 100 2.45 -7.67 9.50
N ILE A 101 3.72 -7.31 9.54
CA ILE A 101 4.47 -6.97 10.74
C ILE A 101 4.81 -5.47 10.67
N ASP A 102 4.30 -4.69 11.60
CA ASP A 102 4.62 -3.26 11.67
C ASP A 102 5.87 -3.03 12.53
N ASN A 103 6.99 -2.77 11.89
CA ASN A 103 8.25 -2.41 12.54
C ASN A 103 8.57 -0.91 12.37
N THR A 104 7.54 -0.07 12.19
CA THR A 104 7.70 1.38 12.14
C THR A 104 7.69 1.99 13.55
N ARG A 105 8.26 3.19 13.72
CA ARG A 105 8.45 3.81 15.04
C ARG A 105 7.95 5.24 15.14
N GLY A 106 7.96 5.98 14.05
CA GLY A 106 7.67 7.42 14.03
C GLY A 106 6.39 7.79 13.27
N ARG A 107 5.60 6.82 12.85
CA ARG A 107 4.40 7.05 12.03
C ARG A 107 3.16 7.22 12.90
N SER A 108 2.18 7.97 12.39
CA SER A 108 0.86 8.05 13.01
C SER A 108 0.12 6.73 12.83
N LEU A 109 -0.25 6.09 13.94
CA LEU A 109 -0.77 4.72 13.96
C LEU A 109 -2.30 4.63 13.84
N THR A 110 -3.03 5.73 14.07
CA THR A 110 -4.49 5.67 14.17
C THR A 110 -5.13 7.01 13.84
N TYR A 111 -6.40 6.98 13.43
CA TYR A 111 -7.30 8.13 13.39
C TYR A 111 -7.99 8.40 14.75
N PHE A 112 -7.91 7.44 15.68
CA PHE A 112 -8.67 7.41 16.93
C PHE A 112 -7.71 7.50 18.12
N ASP A 113 -7.04 8.64 18.24
CA ASP A 113 -6.00 8.90 19.24
C ASP A 113 -6.51 9.62 20.50
N GLY A 114 -7.81 9.56 20.75
CA GLY A 114 -8.47 10.20 21.89
C GLY A 114 -9.23 11.49 21.51
N GLY A 115 -9.58 12.29 22.50
CA GLY A 115 -10.38 13.51 22.30
C GLY A 115 -11.74 13.22 21.66
N GLU A 116 -12.15 14.03 20.70
CA GLU A 116 -13.45 13.89 20.03
C GLU A 116 -13.54 12.62 19.16
N SER A 117 -12.43 12.13 18.63
CA SER A 117 -12.39 10.90 17.82
C SER A 117 -12.54 9.63 18.66
N GLY A 118 -12.36 9.72 19.97
CA GLY A 118 -12.37 8.59 20.89
C GLY A 118 -11.22 7.61 20.67
N VAL A 119 -11.35 6.44 21.30
CA VAL A 119 -10.41 5.31 21.14
C VAL A 119 -11.13 4.14 20.50
N LYS A 120 -10.54 3.53 19.47
CA LYS A 120 -11.08 2.35 18.84
C LYS A 120 -9.98 1.29 18.66
N HIS A 121 -10.34 0.05 18.94
CA HIS A 121 -9.51 -1.12 18.69
C HIS A 121 -10.12 -1.89 17.51
N PHE A 122 -9.28 -2.28 16.56
CA PHE A 122 -9.70 -3.03 15.39
C PHE A 122 -9.13 -4.44 15.46
N ASP A 123 -9.93 -5.42 15.06
CA ASP A 123 -9.47 -6.77 14.83
C ASP A 123 -8.57 -6.78 13.57
N MET A 124 -7.32 -7.21 13.76
CA MET A 124 -6.31 -7.33 12.72
C MET A 124 -5.95 -8.79 12.41
N SER A 125 -6.81 -9.75 12.79
CA SER A 125 -6.59 -11.18 12.50
C SER A 125 -6.58 -11.50 11.00
N ASP A 126 -7.16 -10.63 10.18
CA ASP A 126 -7.17 -10.73 8.72
C ASP A 126 -7.15 -9.30 8.12
N PRO A 127 -5.97 -8.67 8.05
CA PRO A 127 -5.86 -7.25 7.72
C PRO A 127 -6.18 -6.92 6.27
N TYR A 128 -6.14 -7.89 5.36
CA TYR A 128 -6.39 -7.70 3.94
C TYR A 128 -7.69 -8.38 3.50
N CYS A 129 -8.47 -7.71 2.65
CA CYS A 129 -9.76 -8.19 2.18
C CYS A 129 -9.65 -9.54 1.44
N ARG A 130 -10.21 -10.61 2.00
CA ARG A 130 -10.19 -11.98 1.44
C ARG A 130 -10.73 -12.05 0.02
N ASN A 131 -11.83 -11.33 -0.24
CA ASN A 131 -12.45 -11.34 -1.57
C ASN A 131 -11.56 -10.71 -2.63
N LEU A 132 -10.89 -9.59 -2.29
CA LEU A 132 -9.93 -8.97 -3.21
C LEU A 132 -8.69 -9.85 -3.39
N ARG A 133 -8.14 -10.41 -2.32
CA ARG A 133 -6.99 -11.34 -2.41
C ARG A 133 -7.31 -12.53 -3.32
N LYS A 134 -8.46 -13.18 -3.13
CA LYS A 134 -8.88 -14.29 -3.97
C LYS A 134 -8.94 -13.91 -5.45
N ARG A 135 -9.59 -12.79 -5.79
CA ARG A 135 -9.67 -12.30 -7.17
C ARG A 135 -8.30 -11.96 -7.75
N MET A 136 -7.46 -11.29 -6.97
CA MET A 136 -6.09 -10.96 -7.40
C MET A 136 -5.27 -12.22 -7.67
N SER A 137 -5.31 -13.21 -6.77
CA SER A 137 -4.64 -14.49 -6.95
C SER A 137 -5.11 -15.21 -8.22
N GLU A 138 -6.42 -15.26 -8.47
CA GLU A 138 -6.99 -15.89 -9.65
C GLU A 138 -6.56 -15.18 -10.95
N THR A 139 -6.53 -13.84 -10.94
CA THR A 139 -6.15 -13.05 -12.12
C THR A 139 -4.64 -13.08 -12.37
N ALA A 140 -3.82 -13.12 -11.31
CA ALA A 140 -2.37 -13.03 -11.43
C ALA A 140 -1.70 -14.33 -11.87
N LYS A 141 -2.36 -15.48 -11.75
CA LYS A 141 -1.78 -16.80 -12.04
C LYS A 141 -1.16 -16.92 -13.44
N ASP A 142 -1.78 -16.29 -14.41
CA ASP A 142 -1.40 -16.40 -15.83
C ASP A 142 -0.76 -15.11 -16.37
N GLN A 143 -0.42 -14.15 -15.48
CA GLN A 143 0.12 -12.85 -15.88
C GLN A 143 1.61 -12.71 -15.54
N PRO A 144 2.45 -12.19 -16.44
CA PRO A 144 3.78 -11.74 -16.10
C PRO A 144 3.72 -10.34 -15.38
N PRO A 145 4.63 -10.05 -14.43
CA PRO A 145 5.63 -10.94 -13.86
C PRO A 145 5.01 -12.10 -13.08
N GLY A 146 5.75 -13.20 -12.90
CA GLY A 146 5.23 -14.42 -12.30
C GLY A 146 4.60 -14.23 -10.91
N PHE A 147 3.33 -14.59 -10.76
CA PHE A 147 2.70 -14.70 -9.45
C PHE A 147 3.34 -15.88 -8.70
N LYS A 148 4.05 -15.56 -7.63
CA LYS A 148 4.79 -16.56 -6.84
C LYS A 148 3.97 -17.15 -5.71
N GLY A 149 3.04 -16.37 -5.17
CA GLY A 149 2.22 -16.82 -4.06
C GLY A 149 1.90 -15.71 -3.07
N GLU A 150 1.64 -16.12 -1.85
CA GLU A 150 1.27 -15.25 -0.74
C GLU A 150 2.44 -15.06 0.21
N GLY A 151 2.45 -13.95 0.97
CA GLY A 151 3.51 -13.65 1.92
C GLY A 151 3.13 -12.63 2.97
N VAL A 152 3.95 -12.56 4.02
CA VAL A 152 3.84 -11.61 5.13
C VAL A 152 4.76 -10.43 4.88
N TYR A 153 4.20 -9.23 4.93
CA TYR A 153 4.95 -7.98 4.75
C TYR A 153 5.49 -7.45 6.07
N CYS A 154 6.79 -7.19 6.15
CA CYS A 154 7.37 -6.48 7.29
C CYS A 154 7.65 -5.02 6.89
N CYS A 155 6.88 -4.10 7.45
CA CYS A 155 7.05 -2.68 7.18
C CYS A 155 8.14 -2.07 8.05
N SER A 156 9.25 -1.69 7.45
CA SER A 156 10.31 -0.93 8.13
C SER A 156 10.10 0.59 8.03
N GLU A 157 10.72 1.34 8.95
CA GLU A 157 10.59 2.81 8.98
C GLU A 157 11.18 3.48 7.73
N GLY A 158 12.31 3.01 7.24
CA GLY A 158 13.10 3.73 6.24
C GLY A 158 13.79 4.99 6.82
N PRO A 159 14.39 5.88 6.00
CA PRO A 159 14.56 5.74 4.53
C PRO A 159 15.73 4.82 4.14
N ARG A 160 16.55 4.35 5.08
CA ARG A 160 17.63 3.39 4.78
C ARG A 160 17.07 1.99 4.55
N PHE A 161 17.82 1.19 3.84
CA PHE A 161 17.56 -0.25 3.73
C PHE A 161 17.95 -1.00 5.01
N GLU A 162 17.45 -2.20 5.16
CA GLU A 162 17.69 -3.10 6.27
C GLU A 162 19.15 -3.61 6.25
N THR A 163 19.71 -3.79 7.43
CA THR A 163 20.99 -4.50 7.59
C THR A 163 20.79 -6.01 7.43
N ALA A 164 21.84 -6.76 7.15
CA ALA A 164 21.79 -8.20 7.11
C ALA A 164 21.27 -8.85 8.41
N ALA A 165 21.49 -8.21 9.54
CA ALA A 165 20.98 -8.67 10.84
C ALA A 165 19.46 -8.45 10.94
N GLU A 166 18.98 -7.28 10.49
CA GLU A 166 17.54 -6.97 10.43
C GLU A 166 16.79 -7.92 9.46
N VAL A 167 17.34 -8.23 8.31
CA VAL A 167 16.77 -9.22 7.39
C VAL A 167 16.64 -10.60 8.05
N ARG A 168 17.68 -11.05 8.79
CA ARG A 168 17.57 -12.32 9.55
C ARG A 168 16.52 -12.26 10.65
N MET A 169 16.39 -11.14 11.34
CA MET A 169 15.36 -10.90 12.37
C MET A 169 13.96 -10.97 11.76
N ILE A 170 13.72 -10.27 10.64
CA ILE A 170 12.44 -10.28 9.93
C ILE A 170 12.04 -11.71 9.55
N ARG A 171 12.98 -12.49 9.00
CA ARG A 171 12.74 -13.90 8.69
C ARG A 171 12.35 -14.72 9.93
N GLN A 172 13.02 -14.52 11.05
CA GLN A 172 12.69 -15.20 12.31
C GLN A 172 11.30 -14.83 12.83
N TRP A 173 10.83 -13.63 12.54
CA TRP A 173 9.47 -13.18 12.87
C TRP A 173 8.40 -13.71 11.91
N GLY A 174 8.81 -14.38 10.83
CA GLY A 174 7.91 -14.89 9.80
C GLY A 174 7.58 -13.88 8.70
N GLY A 175 8.34 -12.80 8.57
CA GLY A 175 8.24 -11.87 7.45
C GLY A 175 8.92 -12.41 6.19
N ASP A 176 8.25 -12.27 5.06
CA ASP A 176 8.71 -12.74 3.74
C ASP A 176 9.30 -11.62 2.89
N VAL A 177 8.72 -10.42 3.00
CA VAL A 177 9.09 -9.24 2.20
C VAL A 177 9.04 -7.96 3.03
#